data_3964e091d5aea6acfb5c263cf9a50eeb
#
_entry.id   3964e091d5aea6acfb5c263cf9a50eeb
#
_cell.length_a   1.000
_cell.length_b   1.000
_cell.length_c   1.000
_cell.angle_alpha   90.00
_cell.angle_beta   90.00
_cell.angle_gamma   90.00
#
_symmetry.space_group_name_H-M   'P 1'
#
loop_
_entity.id
_entity.type
_entity.pdbx_description
1 polymer ?
#
loop_
_entity_poly.entity_id
_entity_poly.type
_entity_poly.pdbx_seq_one_letter_code
_entity_poly.pdbx_strand_id
1 'polypeptide(L)'
;MREMQAKAYEARNQRFLLIKAPPASGKSRALMFIALDKLANQGIKKVIVAVPEKSIGRSFKNTNLKEHGFFEDWKVAQYFNLCDTSNEKDKADRFCEFFKQKAANILVCAHATLRNASAQLPDETFNDCLLAIDEFHHTSADANSGLGDIVRRVMNHTNGHIIAMTGSYFRGDGVPVLRSEDEARFYPVTYNYYQQLNGYKYLKNLILGYHFYHGIYLDHISEVLDTHKKTIIHIPSVNSRASTGKTKYEETAEIMRLIGKVERKDYDTGIY
;
A
#
# COMPACT_ATOMS: atom_id res chain seq x y z
N MET A 1 4.49 17.86 10.28
CA MET A 1 4.79 16.67 9.44
C MET A 1 5.89 15.85 10.10
N ARG A 2 5.90 14.52 9.93
CA ARG A 2 7.05 13.67 10.27
C ARG A 2 8.16 13.86 9.25
N GLU A 3 9.40 13.49 9.57
CA GLU A 3 10.56 13.66 8.67
C GLU A 3 10.33 13.08 7.26
N MET A 4 9.87 11.83 7.16
CA MET A 4 9.55 11.20 5.88
C MET A 4 8.50 12.00 5.09
N GLN A 5 7.46 12.50 5.77
CA GLN A 5 6.41 13.29 5.15
C GLN A 5 6.93 14.64 4.64
N ALA A 6 7.83 15.29 5.40
CA ALA A 6 8.45 16.53 4.98
C ALA A 6 9.32 16.32 3.73
N LYS A 7 10.19 15.31 3.73
CA LYS A 7 11.01 14.96 2.55
C LYS A 7 10.15 14.68 1.31
N ALA A 8 9.05 13.93 1.47
CA ALA A 8 8.15 13.65 0.36
C ALA A 8 7.42 14.91 -0.13
N TYR A 9 7.03 15.79 0.79
CA TYR A 9 6.34 17.04 0.46
C TYR A 9 7.26 18.06 -0.20
N GLU A 10 8.54 18.10 0.15
CA GLU A 10 9.55 18.91 -0.54
C GLU A 10 9.66 18.53 -2.03
N ALA A 11 9.52 17.26 -2.35
CA ALA A 11 9.53 16.74 -3.73
C ALA A 11 8.16 16.83 -4.44
N ARG A 12 7.16 17.52 -3.88
CA ARG A 12 5.78 17.55 -4.39
C ARG A 12 5.61 18.06 -5.81
N ASN A 13 6.56 18.89 -6.28
CA ASN A 13 6.53 19.44 -7.63
C ASN A 13 6.95 18.43 -8.71
N GLN A 14 7.52 17.31 -8.33
CA GLN A 14 7.90 16.27 -9.28
C GLN A 14 6.67 15.66 -9.95
N ARG A 15 6.74 15.50 -11.27
CA ARG A 15 5.67 14.86 -12.03
C ARG A 15 5.54 13.37 -11.70
N PHE A 16 6.66 12.68 -11.57
CA PHE A 16 6.73 11.28 -11.17
C PHE A 16 7.54 11.15 -9.89
N LEU A 17 6.90 10.72 -8.81
CA LEU A 17 7.49 10.62 -7.49
C LEU A 17 7.41 9.16 -6.98
N LEU A 18 8.54 8.62 -6.56
CA LEU A 18 8.61 7.27 -5.98
C LEU A 18 9.03 7.35 -4.51
N ILE A 19 8.09 7.06 -3.61
CA ILE A 19 8.30 7.08 -2.16
C ILE A 19 8.60 5.65 -1.68
N LYS A 20 9.86 5.41 -1.33
CA LYS A 20 10.35 4.16 -0.74
C LYS A 20 10.49 4.35 0.77
N ALA A 21 9.51 3.90 1.55
CA ALA A 21 9.51 4.11 2.99
C ALA A 21 8.82 2.96 3.73
N PRO A 22 9.29 2.57 4.93
CA PRO A 22 8.75 1.43 5.67
C PRO A 22 7.26 1.55 5.99
N PRO A 23 6.58 0.45 6.34
CA PRO A 23 5.25 0.50 6.94
C PRO A 23 5.21 1.45 8.14
N ALA A 24 4.06 2.05 8.40
CA ALA A 24 3.83 3.02 9.49
C ALA A 24 4.69 4.31 9.45
N SER A 25 5.50 4.55 8.41
CA SER A 25 6.25 5.80 8.24
C SER A 25 5.36 7.02 7.95
N GLY A 26 4.10 6.80 7.57
CA GLY A 26 3.12 7.85 7.28
C GLY A 26 2.97 8.17 5.80
N LYS A 27 3.27 7.23 4.90
CA LYS A 27 3.15 7.36 3.43
C LYS A 27 1.78 7.88 2.98
N SER A 28 0.69 7.26 3.46
CA SER A 28 -0.67 7.67 3.08
C SER A 28 -0.96 9.12 3.42
N ARG A 29 -0.46 9.61 4.57
CA ARG A 29 -0.60 11.01 4.97
C ARG A 29 0.25 11.94 4.11
N ALA A 30 1.48 11.53 3.74
CA ALA A 30 2.32 12.29 2.82
C ALA A 30 1.64 12.43 1.45
N LEU A 31 1.04 11.35 0.96
CA LEU A 31 0.26 11.38 -0.28
C LEU A 31 -0.89 12.40 -0.21
N MET A 32 -1.67 12.42 0.89
CA MET A 32 -2.75 13.40 1.05
C MET A 32 -2.25 14.83 0.94
N PHE A 33 -1.13 15.16 1.60
CA PHE A 33 -0.52 16.48 1.54
C PHE A 33 -0.11 16.85 0.11
N ILE A 34 0.56 15.94 -0.59
CA ILE A 34 1.05 16.18 -1.95
C ILE A 34 -0.12 16.28 -2.93
N ALA A 35 -1.11 15.40 -2.81
CA ALA A 35 -2.27 15.41 -3.70
C ALA A 35 -3.09 16.69 -3.57
N LEU A 36 -3.31 17.18 -2.34
CA LEU A 36 -4.00 18.45 -2.11
C LEU A 36 -3.22 19.64 -2.67
N ASP A 37 -1.89 19.64 -2.51
CA ASP A 37 -1.06 20.68 -3.13
C ASP A 37 -1.13 20.66 -4.65
N LYS A 38 -1.11 19.46 -5.26
CA LYS A 38 -1.22 19.32 -6.71
C LYS A 38 -2.59 19.79 -7.23
N LEU A 39 -3.68 19.50 -6.50
CA LEU A 39 -5.01 20.03 -6.83
C LEU A 39 -5.09 21.55 -6.73
N ALA A 40 -4.46 22.14 -5.71
CA ALA A 40 -4.55 23.58 -5.46
C ALA A 40 -3.60 24.40 -6.33
N ASN A 41 -2.38 23.90 -6.59
CA ASN A 41 -1.26 24.71 -7.07
C ASN A 41 -0.63 24.23 -8.38
N GLN A 42 -0.92 23.01 -8.85
CA GLN A 42 -0.19 22.40 -9.96
C GLN A 42 -1.09 21.99 -11.14
N GLY A 43 -2.31 22.52 -11.21
CA GLY A 43 -3.22 22.29 -12.34
C GLY A 43 -3.83 20.88 -12.39
N ILE A 44 -3.59 20.02 -11.40
CA ILE A 44 -4.24 18.71 -11.30
C ILE A 44 -5.70 18.92 -10.94
N LYS A 45 -6.60 18.25 -11.67
CA LYS A 45 -8.06 18.32 -11.47
C LYS A 45 -8.63 17.11 -10.77
N LYS A 46 -7.99 15.96 -10.96
CA LYS A 46 -8.44 14.66 -10.45
C LYS A 46 -7.32 13.90 -9.76
N VAL A 47 -7.62 13.27 -8.65
CA VAL A 47 -6.72 12.39 -7.91
C VAL A 47 -7.33 11.00 -7.83
N ILE A 48 -6.62 10.00 -8.27
CA ILE A 48 -6.99 8.59 -8.19
C ILE A 48 -6.00 7.91 -7.26
N VAL A 49 -6.49 7.40 -6.14
CA VAL A 49 -5.68 6.61 -5.20
C VAL A 49 -6.01 5.14 -5.38
N ALA A 50 -5.04 4.37 -5.83
CA ALA A 50 -5.15 2.94 -6.02
C ALA A 50 -4.41 2.19 -4.91
N VAL A 51 -5.10 1.27 -4.24
CA VAL A 51 -4.59 0.45 -3.14
C VAL A 51 -4.63 -1.04 -3.50
N PRO A 52 -3.76 -1.90 -2.95
CA PRO A 52 -3.75 -3.32 -3.30
C PRO A 52 -5.06 -4.02 -2.90
N GLU A 53 -5.60 -3.68 -1.72
CA GLU A 53 -6.80 -4.30 -1.17
C GLU A 53 -7.78 -3.26 -0.62
N LYS A 54 -9.07 -3.60 -0.62
CA LYS A 54 -10.14 -2.72 -0.11
C LYS A 54 -9.93 -2.29 1.35
N SER A 55 -9.41 -3.18 2.18
CA SER A 55 -9.10 -2.92 3.59
C SER A 55 -8.12 -1.76 3.79
N ILE A 56 -7.15 -1.62 2.88
CA ILE A 56 -6.14 -0.55 2.90
C ILE A 56 -6.75 0.79 2.48
N GLY A 57 -7.83 0.79 1.71
CA GLY A 57 -8.57 2.01 1.34
C GLY A 57 -9.01 2.83 2.55
N ARG A 58 -9.21 2.20 3.70
CA ARG A 58 -9.52 2.89 4.97
C ARG A 58 -8.44 3.86 5.43
N SER A 59 -7.20 3.69 4.99
CA SER A 59 -6.11 4.64 5.26
C SER A 59 -6.31 6.00 4.59
N PHE A 60 -7.20 6.06 3.59
CA PHE A 60 -7.52 7.26 2.81
C PHE A 60 -8.92 7.81 3.10
N LYS A 61 -9.50 7.46 4.26
CA LYS A 61 -10.76 8.04 4.74
C LYS A 61 -10.64 9.55 4.95
N ASN A 62 -11.77 10.23 4.99
CA ASN A 62 -11.85 11.66 5.29
C ASN A 62 -11.04 12.03 6.54
N THR A 63 -10.26 13.08 6.43
CA THR A 63 -9.33 13.49 7.48
C THR A 63 -9.27 15.00 7.59
N ASN A 64 -9.47 15.52 8.79
CA ASN A 64 -9.41 16.94 9.13
C ASN A 64 -7.93 17.37 9.24
N LEU A 65 -7.33 17.77 8.15
CA LEU A 65 -5.92 18.18 8.11
C LEU A 65 -5.75 19.64 8.55
N LYS A 66 -6.78 20.46 8.37
CA LYS A 66 -6.80 21.88 8.81
C LYS A 66 -6.63 22.02 10.33
N GLU A 67 -7.19 21.09 11.11
CA GLU A 67 -7.00 21.05 12.57
C GLU A 67 -5.51 20.89 12.97
N HIS A 68 -4.69 20.40 12.06
CA HIS A 68 -3.25 20.21 12.24
C HIS A 68 -2.39 21.22 11.46
N GLY A 69 -3.00 22.34 11.04
CA GLY A 69 -2.30 23.44 10.38
C GLY A 69 -2.01 23.22 8.89
N PHE A 70 -2.67 22.27 8.23
CA PHE A 70 -2.61 22.16 6.78
C PHE A 70 -3.66 23.07 6.11
N PHE A 71 -3.46 23.45 4.87
CA PHE A 71 -4.33 24.44 4.21
C PHE A 71 -5.70 23.88 3.80
N GLU A 72 -5.82 22.56 3.60
CA GLU A 72 -7.06 21.92 3.15
C GLU A 72 -7.25 20.55 3.82
N ASP A 73 -8.51 20.10 3.95
CA ASP A 73 -8.90 18.80 4.44
C ASP A 73 -8.92 17.76 3.32
N TRP A 74 -8.56 16.52 3.67
CA TRP A 74 -8.73 15.39 2.77
C TRP A 74 -10.17 14.89 2.82
N LYS A 75 -10.91 15.08 1.72
CA LYS A 75 -12.32 14.70 1.60
C LYS A 75 -12.55 13.86 0.36
N VAL A 76 -13.00 12.63 0.56
CA VAL A 76 -13.42 11.70 -0.49
C VAL A 76 -14.94 11.59 -0.41
N ALA A 77 -15.65 11.90 -1.50
CA ALA A 77 -17.07 11.66 -1.55
C ALA A 77 -17.35 10.15 -1.43
N GLN A 78 -18.29 9.77 -0.57
CA GLN A 78 -18.59 8.35 -0.31
C GLN A 78 -18.87 7.56 -1.60
N TYR A 79 -19.53 8.19 -2.57
CA TYR A 79 -19.82 7.60 -3.87
C TYR A 79 -18.56 7.22 -4.65
N PHE A 80 -17.45 7.95 -4.48
CA PHE A 80 -16.15 7.72 -5.14
C PHE A 80 -15.12 7.02 -4.25
N ASN A 81 -15.51 6.54 -3.06
CA ASN A 81 -14.76 5.56 -2.31
C ASN A 81 -15.16 4.15 -2.74
N LEU A 82 -14.55 3.65 -3.81
CA LEU A 82 -14.89 2.36 -4.40
C LEU A 82 -14.39 1.17 -3.58
N CYS A 83 -13.60 1.41 -2.52
CA CYS A 83 -13.19 0.38 -1.58
C CYS A 83 -14.31 -0.03 -0.62
N ASP A 84 -15.25 0.87 -0.32
CA ASP A 84 -16.37 0.62 0.60
C ASP A 84 -17.60 0.00 -0.07
N THR A 85 -17.58 -0.16 -1.39
CA THR A 85 -18.69 -0.71 -2.18
C THR A 85 -18.53 -2.22 -2.38
N SER A 86 -19.60 -2.98 -2.16
CA SER A 86 -19.62 -4.44 -2.36
C SER A 86 -19.88 -4.86 -3.81
N ASN A 87 -20.61 -4.06 -4.59
CA ASN A 87 -20.97 -4.38 -5.97
C ASN A 87 -19.84 -4.06 -6.96
N GLU A 88 -19.23 -5.09 -7.54
CA GLU A 88 -18.08 -4.94 -8.46
C GLU A 88 -18.47 -4.30 -9.81
N LYS A 89 -19.69 -4.55 -10.33
CA LYS A 89 -20.13 -3.99 -11.62
C LYS A 89 -20.24 -2.46 -11.54
N ASP A 90 -20.79 -1.94 -10.46
CA ASP A 90 -20.97 -0.49 -10.28
C ASP A 90 -19.63 0.26 -10.15
N LYS A 91 -18.55 -0.41 -9.79
CA LYS A 91 -17.25 0.25 -9.60
C LYS A 91 -16.65 0.77 -10.87
N ALA A 92 -16.72 0.01 -11.96
CA ALA A 92 -16.20 0.45 -13.26
C ALA A 92 -17.00 1.66 -13.77
N ASP A 93 -18.33 1.63 -13.65
CA ASP A 93 -19.20 2.72 -14.06
C ASP A 93 -18.95 3.99 -13.24
N ARG A 94 -18.85 3.88 -11.91
CA ARG A 94 -18.51 5.00 -11.02
C ARG A 94 -17.11 5.55 -11.28
N PHE A 95 -16.16 4.68 -11.61
CA PHE A 95 -14.81 5.11 -11.99
C PHE A 95 -14.86 5.98 -13.27
N CYS A 96 -15.62 5.56 -14.28
CA CYS A 96 -15.80 6.34 -15.51
C CYS A 96 -16.61 7.63 -15.25
N GLU A 97 -17.61 7.58 -14.39
CA GLU A 97 -18.41 8.74 -14.00
C GLU A 97 -17.58 9.79 -13.27
N PHE A 98 -16.58 9.38 -12.47
CA PHE A 98 -15.70 10.28 -11.75
C PHE A 98 -15.10 11.37 -12.62
N PHE A 99 -14.72 11.06 -13.83
CA PHE A 99 -14.13 12.04 -14.75
C PHE A 99 -15.13 13.05 -15.27
N LYS A 100 -16.43 12.72 -15.27
CA LYS A 100 -17.52 13.60 -15.71
C LYS A 100 -17.99 14.55 -14.60
N GLN A 101 -17.77 14.20 -13.35
CA GLN A 101 -18.24 14.95 -12.17
C GLN A 101 -17.24 16.07 -11.83
N LYS A 102 -17.66 17.32 -12.00
CA LYS A 102 -16.80 18.48 -11.69
C LYS A 102 -16.52 18.65 -10.19
N ALA A 103 -17.48 18.33 -9.35
CA ALA A 103 -17.39 18.55 -7.90
C ALA A 103 -16.55 17.49 -7.16
N ALA A 104 -16.27 16.34 -7.76
CA ALA A 104 -15.51 15.28 -7.14
C ALA A 104 -14.07 15.30 -7.66
N ASN A 105 -13.11 15.54 -6.78
CA ASN A 105 -11.70 15.66 -7.15
C ASN A 105 -10.87 14.44 -6.73
N ILE A 106 -11.39 13.59 -5.85
CA ILE A 106 -10.63 12.45 -5.28
C ILE A 106 -11.47 11.18 -5.39
N LEU A 107 -10.85 10.13 -5.92
CA LEU A 107 -11.38 8.76 -5.99
C LEU A 107 -10.40 7.80 -5.32
N VAL A 108 -10.92 6.84 -4.56
CA VAL A 108 -10.13 5.75 -3.95
C VAL A 108 -10.65 4.42 -4.47
N CYS A 109 -9.77 3.56 -4.98
CA CYS A 109 -10.14 2.25 -5.52
C CYS A 109 -9.06 1.19 -5.27
N ALA A 110 -9.43 -0.08 -5.46
CA ALA A 110 -8.46 -1.17 -5.48
C ALA A 110 -7.68 -1.21 -6.81
N HIS A 111 -6.47 -1.78 -6.83
CA HIS A 111 -5.67 -2.00 -8.03
C HIS A 111 -6.45 -2.73 -9.14
N ALA A 112 -7.25 -3.73 -8.76
CA ALA A 112 -8.10 -4.46 -9.69
C ALA A 112 -9.14 -3.55 -10.37
N THR A 113 -9.76 -2.65 -9.61
CA THR A 113 -10.74 -1.69 -10.13
C THR A 113 -10.06 -0.70 -11.10
N LEU A 114 -8.91 -0.14 -10.72
CA LEU A 114 -8.13 0.73 -11.59
C LEU A 114 -7.81 0.02 -12.91
N ARG A 115 -7.24 -1.18 -12.85
CA ARG A 115 -6.88 -1.96 -14.04
C ARG A 115 -8.07 -2.20 -14.97
N ASN A 116 -9.19 -2.68 -14.42
CA ASN A 116 -10.34 -3.07 -15.22
C ASN A 116 -11.05 -1.85 -15.83
N ALA A 117 -11.23 -0.79 -15.06
CA ALA A 117 -11.92 0.41 -15.53
C ALA A 117 -11.07 1.23 -16.51
N SER A 118 -9.76 1.36 -16.27
CA SER A 118 -8.88 2.17 -17.14
C SER A 118 -8.63 1.53 -18.50
N ALA A 119 -8.79 0.21 -18.63
CA ALA A 119 -8.66 -0.48 -19.92
C ALA A 119 -9.69 -0.02 -20.96
N GLN A 120 -10.82 0.54 -20.51
CA GLN A 120 -11.91 1.02 -21.36
C GLN A 120 -11.85 2.53 -21.66
N LEU A 121 -10.88 3.23 -21.05
CA LEU A 121 -10.77 4.68 -21.16
C LEU A 121 -9.64 5.08 -22.10
N PRO A 122 -9.83 6.13 -22.92
CA PRO A 122 -8.75 6.70 -23.71
C PRO A 122 -7.70 7.35 -22.80
N ASP A 123 -6.47 7.44 -23.30
CA ASP A 123 -5.33 7.95 -22.52
C ASP A 123 -5.55 9.38 -22.04
N GLU A 124 -6.14 10.22 -22.88
CA GLU A 124 -6.44 11.64 -22.61
C GLU A 124 -7.30 11.84 -21.37
N THR A 125 -8.08 10.82 -20.97
CA THR A 125 -8.87 10.85 -19.74
C THR A 125 -8.01 11.11 -18.49
N PHE A 126 -6.73 10.70 -18.54
CA PHE A 126 -5.78 10.90 -17.45
C PHE A 126 -4.98 12.20 -17.53
N ASN A 127 -5.31 13.09 -18.48
CA ASN A 127 -4.77 14.43 -18.49
C ASN A 127 -5.23 15.19 -17.23
N ASP A 128 -4.34 16.03 -16.70
CA ASP A 128 -4.55 16.77 -15.44
C ASP A 128 -4.95 15.85 -14.25
N CYS A 129 -4.54 14.59 -14.28
CA CYS A 129 -4.80 13.62 -13.22
C CYS A 129 -3.54 13.30 -12.43
N LEU A 130 -3.70 13.10 -11.13
CA LEU A 130 -2.71 12.45 -10.28
C LEU A 130 -3.12 10.98 -10.10
N LEU A 131 -2.29 10.07 -10.57
CA LEU A 131 -2.39 8.65 -10.28
C LEU A 131 -1.47 8.31 -9.10
N ALA A 132 -2.05 7.99 -7.96
CA ALA A 132 -1.35 7.60 -6.76
C ALA A 132 -1.51 6.09 -6.52
N ILE A 133 -0.42 5.35 -6.48
CA ILE A 133 -0.42 3.89 -6.34
C ILE A 133 0.28 3.51 -5.04
N ASP A 134 -0.48 2.97 -4.09
CA ASP A 134 0.06 2.40 -2.86
C ASP A 134 0.51 0.95 -3.09
N GLU A 135 1.52 0.51 -2.34
CA GLU A 135 2.20 -0.77 -2.51
C GLU A 135 2.60 -1.04 -3.98
N PHE A 136 3.32 -0.09 -4.53
CA PHE A 136 3.69 -0.04 -5.95
C PHE A 136 4.49 -1.27 -6.43
N HIS A 137 5.10 -2.03 -5.51
CA HIS A 137 5.79 -3.28 -5.83
C HIS A 137 4.86 -4.38 -6.39
N HIS A 138 3.53 -4.23 -6.24
CA HIS A 138 2.56 -5.09 -6.95
C HIS A 138 2.45 -4.76 -8.44
N THR A 139 3.02 -3.65 -8.90
CA THR A 139 3.18 -3.34 -10.32
C THR A 139 4.28 -4.24 -10.89
N SER A 140 4.19 -4.59 -12.15
CA SER A 140 5.22 -5.39 -12.84
C SER A 140 5.62 -4.73 -14.14
N ALA A 141 6.90 -4.81 -14.48
CA ALA A 141 7.43 -4.44 -15.78
C ALA A 141 6.99 -5.42 -16.89
N ASP A 142 6.40 -6.56 -16.52
CA ASP A 142 5.88 -7.55 -17.46
C ASP A 142 4.84 -6.93 -18.39
N ALA A 143 4.89 -7.29 -19.65
CA ALA A 143 3.98 -6.80 -20.69
C ALA A 143 2.50 -7.12 -20.40
N ASN A 144 2.24 -8.19 -19.63
CA ASN A 144 0.88 -8.60 -19.24
C ASN A 144 0.38 -7.98 -17.95
N SER A 145 1.15 -7.08 -17.32
CA SER A 145 0.74 -6.39 -16.10
C SER A 145 -0.13 -5.19 -16.45
N GLY A 146 -1.45 -5.35 -16.33
CA GLY A 146 -2.39 -4.25 -16.58
C GLY A 146 -2.16 -3.01 -15.72
N LEU A 147 -1.54 -3.12 -14.53
CA LEU A 147 -1.18 -1.97 -13.71
C LEU A 147 0.07 -1.27 -14.26
N GLY A 148 1.06 -2.02 -14.73
CA GLY A 148 2.23 -1.48 -15.41
C GLY A 148 1.87 -0.75 -16.70
N ASP A 149 0.88 -1.26 -17.46
CA ASP A 149 0.39 -0.60 -18.67
C ASP A 149 -0.22 0.77 -18.39
N ILE A 150 -1.06 0.90 -17.36
CA ILE A 150 -1.64 2.19 -17.00
C ILE A 150 -0.54 3.19 -16.64
N VAL A 151 0.46 2.78 -15.85
CA VAL A 151 1.59 3.62 -15.50
C VAL A 151 2.29 4.13 -16.76
N ARG A 152 2.62 3.24 -17.71
CA ARG A 152 3.27 3.62 -18.98
C ARG A 152 2.39 4.53 -19.83
N ARG A 153 1.07 4.28 -19.92
CA ARG A 153 0.12 5.13 -20.64
C ARG A 153 0.12 6.54 -20.06
N VAL A 154 -0.01 6.68 -18.73
CA VAL A 154 0.03 8.00 -18.08
C VAL A 154 1.36 8.68 -18.28
N MET A 155 2.47 7.96 -18.18
CA MET A 155 3.82 8.52 -18.35
C MET A 155 4.07 9.05 -19.77
N ASN A 156 3.60 8.32 -20.79
CA ASN A 156 4.02 8.55 -22.17
C ASN A 156 2.99 9.34 -23.00
N HIS A 157 1.71 9.22 -22.68
CA HIS A 157 0.64 9.73 -23.54
C HIS A 157 -0.19 10.84 -22.90
N THR A 158 0.09 11.21 -21.66
CA THR A 158 -0.68 12.23 -20.95
C THR A 158 0.22 13.25 -20.26
N ASN A 159 -0.36 14.34 -19.75
CA ASN A 159 0.32 15.27 -18.84
C ASN A 159 0.12 14.91 -17.36
N GLY A 160 -0.50 13.76 -17.07
CA GLY A 160 -0.78 13.30 -15.72
C GLY A 160 0.47 13.11 -14.85
N HIS A 161 0.28 13.19 -13.55
CA HIS A 161 1.31 12.98 -12.55
C HIS A 161 1.18 11.58 -11.91
N ILE A 162 2.27 11.03 -11.41
CA ILE A 162 2.27 9.74 -10.71
C ILE A 162 2.98 9.87 -9.37
N ILE A 163 2.34 9.36 -8.31
CA ILE A 163 2.98 9.11 -7.03
C ILE A 163 2.92 7.61 -6.76
N ALA A 164 4.07 6.97 -6.76
CA ALA A 164 4.24 5.57 -6.42
C ALA A 164 4.75 5.44 -4.99
N MET A 165 4.11 4.61 -4.16
CA MET A 165 4.51 4.39 -2.78
C MET A 165 4.73 2.91 -2.52
N THR A 166 5.78 2.57 -1.78
CA THR A 166 6.05 1.18 -1.40
C THR A 166 6.82 1.08 -0.09
N GLY A 167 6.52 0.03 0.67
CA GLY A 167 7.31 -0.37 1.84
C GLY A 167 8.54 -1.18 1.47
N SER A 168 8.45 -1.95 0.39
CA SER A 168 9.53 -2.76 -0.15
C SER A 168 9.53 -2.62 -1.67
N TYR A 169 10.63 -2.14 -2.23
CA TYR A 169 10.80 -2.03 -3.69
C TYR A 169 11.41 -3.32 -4.28
N PHE A 170 11.02 -4.44 -3.70
CA PHE A 170 11.50 -5.76 -4.09
C PHE A 170 10.35 -6.76 -4.08
N ARG A 171 10.15 -7.46 -5.20
CA ARG A 171 9.03 -8.40 -5.37
C ARG A 171 9.35 -9.83 -4.90
N GLY A 172 10.62 -10.20 -4.91
CA GLY A 172 11.07 -11.54 -4.55
C GLY A 172 10.99 -12.58 -5.69
N ASP A 173 10.39 -12.23 -6.84
CA ASP A 173 10.23 -13.12 -7.99
C ASP A 173 11.23 -12.84 -9.13
N GLY A 174 12.17 -11.92 -8.94
CA GLY A 174 13.16 -11.55 -9.95
C GLY A 174 12.65 -10.66 -11.08
N VAL A 175 11.35 -10.35 -11.11
CA VAL A 175 10.76 -9.44 -12.09
C VAL A 175 10.87 -8.00 -11.57
N PRO A 176 11.43 -7.05 -12.35
CA PRO A 176 11.51 -5.68 -11.91
C PRO A 176 10.10 -5.04 -11.81
N VAL A 177 9.96 -4.11 -10.88
CA VAL A 177 8.70 -3.36 -10.69
C VAL A 177 8.43 -2.44 -11.88
N LEU A 178 9.47 -1.77 -12.37
CA LEU A 178 9.47 -0.97 -13.57
C LEU A 178 10.64 -1.36 -14.48
N ARG A 179 10.54 -1.06 -15.76
CA ARG A 179 11.70 -1.07 -16.64
C ARG A 179 12.68 0.01 -16.20
N SER A 180 13.97 -0.20 -16.37
CA SER A 180 15.01 0.75 -15.95
C SER A 180 14.80 2.16 -16.53
N GLU A 181 14.33 2.23 -17.78
CA GLU A 181 14.03 3.48 -18.48
C GLU A 181 12.87 4.26 -17.81
N ASP A 182 11.81 3.55 -17.39
CA ASP A 182 10.67 4.13 -16.72
C ASP A 182 11.03 4.52 -15.28
N GLU A 183 11.81 3.71 -14.57
CA GLU A 183 12.25 4.00 -13.22
C GLU A 183 13.13 5.26 -13.16
N ALA A 184 14.01 5.44 -14.14
CA ALA A 184 14.88 6.62 -14.23
C ALA A 184 14.12 7.95 -14.33
N ARG A 185 12.85 7.92 -14.71
CA ARG A 185 11.97 9.11 -14.79
C ARG A 185 11.35 9.49 -13.46
N PHE A 186 11.39 8.59 -12.46
CA PHE A 186 10.86 8.89 -11.13
C PHE A 186 11.91 9.57 -10.26
N TYR A 187 11.47 10.60 -9.54
CA TYR A 187 12.26 11.19 -8.47
C TYR A 187 12.11 10.34 -7.21
N PRO A 188 13.19 9.71 -6.69
CA PRO A 188 13.10 8.83 -5.54
C PRO A 188 13.15 9.62 -4.24
N VAL A 189 12.22 9.35 -3.33
CA VAL A 189 12.28 9.75 -1.93
C VAL A 189 12.44 8.49 -1.09
N THR A 190 13.63 8.30 -0.53
CA THR A 190 13.94 7.11 0.29
C THR A 190 13.99 7.48 1.76
N TYR A 191 13.29 6.68 2.57
CA TYR A 191 13.32 6.72 4.01
C TYR A 191 13.41 5.29 4.52
N ASN A 192 14.48 4.94 5.21
CA ASN A 192 14.74 3.55 5.58
C ASN A 192 14.30 3.23 7.02
N TYR A 193 14.34 1.94 7.36
CA TYR A 193 13.99 1.47 8.71
C TYR A 193 14.88 2.08 9.80
N TYR A 194 16.16 2.27 9.52
CA TYR A 194 17.09 2.87 10.48
C TYR A 194 16.68 4.31 10.84
N GLN A 195 16.36 5.11 9.83
CA GLN A 195 15.86 6.47 10.02
C GLN A 195 14.54 6.47 10.79
N GLN A 196 13.64 5.54 10.47
CA GLN A 196 12.36 5.42 11.17
C GLN A 196 12.55 5.06 12.64
N LEU A 197 13.39 4.08 12.96
CA LEU A 197 13.65 3.62 14.32
C LEU A 197 14.30 4.71 15.15
N ASN A 198 15.26 5.44 14.59
CA ASN A 198 15.90 6.58 15.28
C ASN A 198 14.92 7.73 15.55
N GLY A 199 13.87 7.87 14.77
CA GLY A 199 12.81 8.86 14.97
C GLY A 199 11.78 8.48 16.05
N TYR A 200 11.80 7.24 16.57
CA TYR A 200 10.85 6.82 17.60
C TYR A 200 11.28 7.25 19.00
N LYS A 201 10.58 8.23 19.56
CA LYS A 201 10.82 8.74 20.92
C LYS A 201 10.67 7.68 22.02
N TYR A 202 9.85 6.67 21.80
CA TYR A 202 9.48 5.67 22.83
C TYR A 202 10.00 4.25 22.54
N LEU A 203 10.66 4.03 21.42
CA LEU A 203 11.30 2.74 21.16
C LEU A 203 12.58 2.65 21.99
N LYS A 204 12.56 1.79 23.01
CA LYS A 204 13.70 1.65 23.93
C LYS A 204 14.78 0.71 23.38
N ASN A 205 14.37 -0.37 22.73
CA ASN A 205 15.31 -1.39 22.23
C ASN A 205 14.64 -2.23 21.12
N LEU A 206 15.44 -2.68 20.16
CA LEU A 206 15.07 -3.67 19.15
C LEU A 206 16.16 -4.74 19.12
N ILE A 207 15.81 -5.97 19.44
CA ILE A 207 16.72 -7.12 19.41
C ILE A 207 16.28 -8.01 18.25
N LEU A 208 17.20 -8.32 17.35
CA LEU A 208 17.01 -9.28 16.26
C LEU A 208 17.73 -10.57 16.62
N GLY A 209 17.01 -11.68 16.66
CA GLY A 209 17.55 -13.03 16.83
C GLY A 209 17.31 -13.86 15.58
N TYR A 210 18.25 -14.76 15.29
CA TYR A 210 18.11 -15.75 14.24
C TYR A 210 18.22 -17.14 14.84
N HIS A 211 17.31 -18.03 14.46
CA HIS A 211 17.35 -19.42 14.83
C HIS A 211 17.50 -20.27 13.56
N PHE A 212 18.56 -21.08 13.51
CA PHE A 212 18.84 -21.97 12.38
C PHE A 212 18.44 -23.39 12.77
N TYR A 213 17.68 -24.06 11.93
CA TYR A 213 17.19 -25.41 12.18
C TYR A 213 17.28 -26.27 10.91
N HIS A 214 17.23 -27.60 11.11
CA HIS A 214 17.10 -28.58 10.03
C HIS A 214 15.70 -29.20 10.08
N GLY A 215 15.08 -29.44 8.92
CA GLY A 215 13.75 -30.04 8.85
C GLY A 215 12.62 -29.03 8.85
N ILE A 216 11.54 -29.36 9.53
CA ILE A 216 10.30 -28.57 9.57
C ILE A 216 10.38 -27.57 10.73
N TYR A 217 10.05 -26.30 10.50
CA TYR A 217 10.13 -25.27 11.52
C TYR A 217 9.23 -25.53 12.75
N LEU A 218 8.13 -26.28 12.56
CA LEU A 218 7.21 -26.64 13.64
C LEU A 218 7.88 -27.48 14.75
N ASP A 219 8.85 -28.32 14.39
CA ASP A 219 9.56 -29.15 15.34
C ASP A 219 10.45 -28.34 16.29
N HIS A 220 10.85 -27.14 15.87
CA HIS A 220 11.75 -26.26 16.60
C HIS A 220 11.09 -25.01 17.16
N ILE A 221 9.81 -24.79 16.90
CA ILE A 221 9.13 -23.54 17.27
C ILE A 221 9.08 -23.32 18.79
N SER A 222 8.98 -24.40 19.57
CA SER A 222 8.98 -24.35 21.04
C SER A 222 10.31 -23.88 21.63
N GLU A 223 11.42 -24.00 20.92
CA GLU A 223 12.74 -23.56 21.34
C GLU A 223 12.87 -22.04 21.27
N VAL A 224 12.09 -21.41 20.40
CA VAL A 224 12.18 -19.95 20.09
C VAL A 224 11.08 -19.17 20.80
N LEU A 225 9.92 -19.78 21.04
CA LEU A 225 8.76 -19.10 21.59
C LEU A 225 8.82 -18.96 23.11
N ASP A 226 8.78 -17.72 23.56
CA ASP A 226 8.58 -17.40 24.97
C ASP A 226 7.09 -17.13 25.23
N THR A 227 6.40 -18.11 25.81
CA THR A 227 4.95 -18.03 26.08
C THR A 227 4.59 -17.02 27.16
N HIS A 228 5.54 -16.49 27.90
CA HIS A 228 5.34 -15.44 28.91
C HIS A 228 5.34 -14.03 28.30
N LYS A 229 5.74 -13.90 27.06
CA LYS A 229 5.78 -12.63 26.33
C LYS A 229 4.64 -12.51 25.34
N LYS A 230 4.26 -11.26 25.03
CA LYS A 230 3.35 -10.98 23.91
C LYS A 230 4.07 -11.35 22.61
N THR A 231 3.55 -12.35 21.91
CA THR A 231 4.19 -12.92 20.71
C THR A 231 3.26 -12.82 19.52
N ILE A 232 3.81 -12.44 18.36
CA ILE A 232 3.15 -12.50 17.06
C ILE A 232 3.88 -13.55 16.24
N ILE A 233 3.15 -14.56 15.78
CA ILE A 233 3.70 -15.63 14.93
C ILE A 233 3.20 -15.39 13.51
N HIS A 234 4.13 -15.27 12.56
CA HIS A 234 3.81 -15.23 11.14
C HIS A 234 3.97 -16.62 10.55
N ILE A 235 2.87 -17.23 10.15
CA ILE A 235 2.84 -18.54 9.49
C ILE A 235 3.04 -18.34 7.98
N PRO A 236 4.01 -19.03 7.33
CA PRO A 236 4.24 -18.92 5.89
C PRO A 236 3.00 -19.28 5.06
N SER A 237 2.91 -18.79 3.83
CA SER A 237 1.88 -19.25 2.90
C SER A 237 2.08 -20.73 2.56
N VAL A 238 1.00 -21.46 2.34
CA VAL A 238 1.04 -22.89 1.91
C VAL A 238 1.83 -23.09 0.61
N ASN A 239 1.95 -22.05 -0.20
CA ASN A 239 2.74 -22.06 -1.44
C ASN A 239 4.20 -21.59 -1.24
N SER A 240 4.61 -21.30 -0.02
CA SER A 240 5.99 -20.93 0.32
C SER A 240 6.90 -22.16 0.34
N ARG A 241 8.18 -21.99 0.02
CA ARG A 241 9.20 -23.04 0.23
C ARG A 241 9.38 -23.46 1.70
N ALA A 242 8.99 -22.58 2.62
CA ALA A 242 9.01 -22.85 4.06
C ALA A 242 7.70 -23.48 4.57
N SER A 243 6.75 -23.76 3.68
CA SER A 243 5.46 -24.38 4.05
C SER A 243 5.64 -25.84 4.44
N THR A 244 4.86 -26.25 5.42
CA THR A 244 4.72 -27.67 5.81
C THR A 244 3.78 -28.44 4.90
N GLY A 245 3.10 -27.79 3.94
CA GLY A 245 2.02 -28.35 3.13
C GLY A 245 0.67 -28.42 3.85
N LYS A 246 0.62 -28.06 5.14
CA LYS A 246 -0.62 -27.98 5.94
C LYS A 246 -1.32 -26.63 5.70
N THR A 247 -2.62 -26.61 5.97
CA THR A 247 -3.37 -25.36 5.99
C THR A 247 -2.92 -24.47 7.16
N LYS A 248 -3.13 -23.16 7.06
CA LYS A 248 -2.81 -22.25 8.17
C LYS A 248 -3.55 -22.59 9.46
N TYR A 249 -4.75 -23.15 9.35
CA TYR A 249 -5.52 -23.58 10.50
C TYR A 249 -4.87 -24.77 11.20
N GLU A 250 -4.46 -25.80 10.45
CA GLU A 250 -3.77 -26.98 10.99
C GLU A 250 -2.43 -26.61 11.63
N GLU A 251 -1.64 -25.74 10.97
CA GLU A 251 -0.39 -25.25 11.53
C GLU A 251 -0.61 -24.44 12.82
N THR A 252 -1.63 -23.59 12.88
CA THR A 252 -1.97 -22.85 14.09
C THR A 252 -2.33 -23.79 15.23
N ALA A 253 -3.19 -24.80 14.97
CA ALA A 253 -3.58 -25.78 15.98
C ALA A 253 -2.37 -26.58 16.50
N GLU A 254 -1.44 -26.93 15.62
CA GLU A 254 -0.23 -27.65 16.01
C GLU A 254 0.72 -26.78 16.84
N ILE A 255 0.92 -25.53 16.46
CA ILE A 255 1.71 -24.56 17.24
C ILE A 255 1.09 -24.41 18.64
N MET A 256 -0.22 -24.23 18.73
CA MET A 256 -0.92 -24.11 20.02
C MET A 256 -0.72 -25.34 20.90
N ARG A 257 -0.78 -26.53 20.32
CA ARG A 257 -0.51 -27.78 21.01
C ARG A 257 0.93 -27.85 21.52
N LEU A 258 1.90 -27.52 20.68
CA LEU A 258 3.33 -27.57 21.03
C LEU A 258 3.72 -26.62 22.15
N ILE A 259 3.11 -25.45 22.21
CA ILE A 259 3.37 -24.46 23.27
C ILE A 259 2.47 -24.66 24.51
N GLY A 260 1.68 -25.72 24.56
CA GLY A 260 0.80 -26.04 25.70
C GLY A 260 -0.42 -25.13 25.85
N LYS A 261 -0.81 -24.42 24.81
CA LYS A 261 -1.98 -23.52 24.77
C LYS A 261 -3.07 -24.14 23.90
N VAL A 262 -3.74 -25.16 24.42
CA VAL A 262 -4.66 -25.99 23.63
C VAL A 262 -6.10 -25.52 23.60
N GLU A 263 -6.48 -24.57 24.42
CA GLU A 263 -7.88 -24.20 24.55
C GLU A 263 -8.22 -22.95 23.73
N ARG A 264 -9.19 -23.09 22.87
CA ARG A 264 -9.91 -21.99 22.28
C ARG A 264 -11.20 -21.77 23.06
N LYS A 265 -11.32 -20.61 23.69
CA LYS A 265 -12.48 -20.29 24.52
C LYS A 265 -13.65 -19.73 23.71
N ASP A 266 -13.37 -19.04 22.65
CA ASP A 266 -14.39 -18.37 21.85
C ASP A 266 -14.02 -18.37 20.36
N TYR A 267 -14.80 -19.11 19.58
CA TYR A 267 -14.61 -19.21 18.13
C TYR A 267 -15.05 -17.96 17.38
N ASP A 268 -16.04 -17.25 17.89
CA ASP A 268 -16.62 -16.10 17.19
C ASP A 268 -15.74 -14.86 17.36
N THR A 269 -15.12 -14.68 18.50
CA THR A 269 -14.20 -13.57 18.76
C THR A 269 -12.77 -13.84 18.33
N GLY A 270 -12.41 -15.09 18.04
CA GLY A 270 -11.05 -15.48 17.69
C GLY A 270 -10.03 -15.36 18.83
N ILE A 271 -10.49 -15.23 20.07
CA ILE A 271 -9.63 -15.16 21.26
C ILE A 271 -9.31 -16.58 21.74
N TYR A 272 -8.04 -16.88 21.94
CA TYR A 272 -7.51 -18.15 22.40
C TYR A 272 -6.92 -18.04 23.79
#